data_92e9cb1de4c22ed9c71822418c5dbf62
#
_entry.id   92e9cb1de4c22ed9c71822418c5dbf62
#
_cell.length_a   1.000
_cell.length_b   1.000
_cell.length_c   1.000
_cell.angle_alpha   90.00
_cell.angle_beta   90.00
_cell.angle_gamma   90.00
#
_symmetry.space_group_name_H-M   'P 1'
#
loop_
_entity.id
_entity.type
_entity.pdbx_description
1 polymer ?
#
loop_
_entity_poly.entity_id
_entity_poly.type
_entity_poly.pdbx_seq_one_letter_code
_entity_poly.pdbx_strand_id
1 'polypeptide(L)'
;KEATKRGYAKATLGDSVNLAYPDSTKRRGRVGKGISNTLTTSDNMGVVVAAMEYRQDKWYEVTGIVLDGKLYRLRIRRLTPRECFRLQGFPDWAYERAESVSSKSQLYKQAGNSVTVTVIEAIAREFRRMEEEEKHEPTT
;
A
#
# COMPACT_ATOMS: atom_id res chain seq x y z
N LYS A 1 8.76 12.05 -9.99
CA LYS A 1 8.22 12.62 -11.24
C LYS A 1 6.80 12.12 -11.49
N GLU A 2 5.98 12.89 -12.18
CA GLU A 2 4.59 12.56 -12.52
C GLU A 2 4.21 13.24 -13.83
N ALA A 3 3.41 12.59 -14.70
CA ALA A 3 2.93 13.16 -15.96
C ALA A 3 1.80 14.18 -15.74
N THR A 4 2.07 15.23 -15.00
CA THR A 4 1.18 16.36 -14.73
C THR A 4 1.82 17.66 -15.23
N LYS A 5 1.06 18.75 -15.33
CA LYS A 5 1.62 20.08 -15.68
C LYS A 5 2.78 20.50 -14.76
N ARG A 6 2.78 20.06 -13.49
CA ARG A 6 3.85 20.34 -12.52
C ARG A 6 5.06 19.40 -12.65
N GLY A 7 4.94 18.30 -13.39
CA GLY A 7 6.00 17.29 -13.54
C GLY A 7 6.28 16.44 -12.30
N TYR A 8 5.58 16.66 -11.20
CA TYR A 8 5.75 15.90 -9.94
C TYR A 8 4.46 15.87 -9.09
N ALA A 9 4.39 14.90 -8.19
CA ALA A 9 3.41 14.87 -7.10
C ALA A 9 4.15 14.98 -5.75
N LYS A 10 3.55 15.71 -4.80
CA LYS A 10 4.04 15.79 -3.42
C LYS A 10 3.51 14.61 -2.63
N ALA A 11 4.37 13.95 -1.85
CA ALA A 11 4.01 12.92 -0.89
C ALA A 11 4.32 13.40 0.52
N THR A 12 3.47 13.02 1.47
CA THR A 12 3.59 13.35 2.89
C THR A 12 3.68 12.08 3.73
N LEU A 13 3.87 12.21 5.03
CA LEU A 13 3.93 11.07 5.95
C LEU A 13 2.69 10.17 5.79
N GLY A 14 2.91 8.86 5.69
CA GLY A 14 1.87 7.86 5.50
C GLY A 14 1.38 7.66 4.06
N ASP A 15 1.74 8.56 3.13
CA ASP A 15 1.39 8.38 1.72
C ASP A 15 2.14 7.19 1.11
N SER A 16 1.46 6.44 0.24
CA SER A 16 2.10 5.41 -0.57
C SER A 16 2.75 6.01 -1.82
N VAL A 17 3.82 5.37 -2.29
CA VAL A 17 4.54 5.79 -3.50
C VAL A 17 4.85 4.57 -4.37
N ASN A 18 4.42 4.61 -5.63
CA ASN A 18 4.83 3.61 -6.59
C ASN A 18 6.23 3.92 -7.10
N LEU A 19 7.19 3.05 -6.79
CA LEU A 19 8.61 3.16 -7.13
C LEU A 19 8.98 2.56 -8.49
N ALA A 20 8.01 1.95 -9.20
CA ALA A 20 8.25 1.43 -10.54
C ALA A 20 8.56 2.56 -11.52
N TYR A 21 9.67 2.43 -12.23
CA TYR A 21 10.13 3.39 -13.25
C TYR A 21 10.18 4.84 -12.73
N PRO A 22 11.04 5.15 -11.76
CA PRO A 22 11.06 6.45 -11.06
C PRO A 22 11.29 7.65 -11.98
N ASP A 23 11.96 7.44 -13.11
CA ASP A 23 12.28 8.48 -14.10
C ASP A 23 11.24 8.68 -15.20
N SER A 24 10.19 7.86 -15.23
CA SER A 24 9.15 7.97 -16.25
C SER A 24 8.42 9.32 -16.18
N THR A 25 8.34 10.01 -17.28
CA THR A 25 7.57 11.26 -17.47
C THR A 25 6.14 11.01 -17.96
N LYS A 26 5.79 9.74 -18.27
CA LYS A 26 4.49 9.35 -18.86
C LYS A 26 3.51 8.77 -17.81
N ARG A 27 3.97 8.43 -16.61
CA ARG A 27 3.14 7.80 -15.57
C ARG A 27 2.46 8.84 -14.70
N ARG A 28 1.23 8.49 -14.26
CA ARG A 28 0.40 9.26 -13.32
C ARG A 28 0.01 8.39 -12.13
N GLY A 29 -0.54 9.02 -11.08
CA GLY A 29 -1.08 8.30 -9.92
C GLY A 29 -0.03 7.56 -9.09
N ARG A 30 1.19 8.09 -9.00
CA ARG A 30 2.28 7.45 -8.23
C ARG A 30 2.14 7.61 -6.75
N VAL A 31 1.47 8.66 -6.29
CA VAL A 31 1.27 8.95 -4.88
C VAL A 31 -0.17 8.63 -4.51
N GLY A 32 -0.35 7.68 -3.60
CA GLY A 32 -1.63 7.36 -2.95
C GLY A 32 -1.74 8.14 -1.64
N LYS A 33 -2.71 9.04 -1.55
CA LYS A 33 -2.93 9.92 -0.41
C LYS A 33 -3.66 9.19 0.71
N GLY A 34 -2.93 8.76 1.76
CA GLY A 34 -3.50 8.00 2.87
C GLY A 34 -4.01 6.60 2.49
N ILE A 35 -3.79 6.16 1.26
CA ILE A 35 -4.19 4.84 0.75
C ILE A 35 -3.04 4.19 0.01
N SER A 36 -3.02 2.86 -0.07
CA SER A 36 -2.06 2.16 -0.91
C SER A 36 -2.48 2.22 -2.38
N ASN A 37 -1.52 2.43 -3.27
CA ASN A 37 -1.73 2.14 -4.68
C ASN A 37 -1.87 0.62 -4.87
N THR A 38 -2.40 0.19 -6.03
CA THR A 38 -2.51 -1.23 -6.38
C THR A 38 -1.18 -1.95 -6.19
N LEU A 39 -1.19 -3.03 -5.42
CA LEU A 39 -0.03 -3.89 -5.25
C LEU A 39 0.33 -4.55 -6.58
N THR A 40 1.61 -4.65 -6.83
CA THR A 40 2.16 -5.36 -8.00
C THR A 40 2.84 -6.64 -7.53
N THR A 41 3.20 -7.51 -8.49
CA THR A 41 3.92 -8.77 -8.22
C THR A 41 5.39 -8.57 -7.84
N SER A 42 5.82 -7.33 -7.62
CA SER A 42 7.19 -6.96 -7.26
C SER A 42 7.20 -5.93 -6.11
N ASP A 43 8.37 -5.71 -5.52
CA ASP A 43 8.62 -4.83 -4.38
C ASP A 43 8.62 -3.33 -4.73
N ASN A 44 7.75 -2.91 -5.66
CA ASN A 44 7.71 -1.55 -6.19
C ASN A 44 6.89 -0.55 -5.35
N MET A 45 6.29 -1.00 -4.26
CA MET A 45 5.50 -0.14 -3.41
C MET A 45 6.32 0.38 -2.24
N GLY A 46 6.29 1.68 -2.05
CA GLY A 46 6.92 2.37 -0.94
C GLY A 46 5.91 3.14 -0.10
N VAL A 47 6.32 3.51 1.10
CA VAL A 47 5.58 4.38 2.02
C VAL A 47 6.52 5.48 2.53
N VAL A 48 5.96 6.67 2.69
CA VAL A 48 6.69 7.80 3.28
C VAL A 48 6.66 7.66 4.80
N VAL A 49 7.81 7.57 5.41
CA VAL A 49 7.96 7.42 6.87
C VAL A 49 8.85 8.52 7.46
N ALA A 50 8.64 8.85 8.73
CA ALA A 50 9.59 9.63 9.52
C ALA A 50 10.76 8.71 9.87
N ALA A 51 11.98 9.09 9.48
CA ALA A 51 13.11 8.18 9.57
C ALA A 51 14.08 8.49 10.71
N MET A 52 14.25 9.76 11.05
CA MET A 52 15.24 10.21 12.04
C MET A 52 14.83 11.56 12.60
N GLU A 53 15.12 11.80 13.88
CA GLU A 53 15.13 13.13 14.45
C GLU A 53 16.21 13.96 13.76
N TYR A 54 15.85 15.13 13.27
CA TYR A 54 16.80 16.02 12.60
C TYR A 54 17.52 16.87 13.65
N ARG A 55 18.85 16.75 13.72
CA ARG A 55 19.71 17.67 14.45
C ARG A 55 20.19 18.77 13.50
N GLN A 56 19.98 20.01 13.89
CA GLN A 56 20.17 21.20 13.07
C GLN A 56 21.65 21.61 12.99
N ASP A 57 22.53 20.71 12.53
CA ASP A 57 23.98 20.99 12.49
C ASP A 57 24.47 21.48 11.12
N LYS A 58 23.61 21.54 10.10
CA LYS A 58 23.99 21.99 8.75
C LYS A 58 22.86 22.74 8.04
N TRP A 59 23.21 23.83 7.39
CA TRP A 59 22.37 24.70 6.56
C TRP A 59 21.95 24.03 5.25
N TYR A 60 20.99 23.09 5.30
CA TYR A 60 20.32 22.58 4.11
C TYR A 60 18.82 22.74 4.29
N GLU A 61 18.13 23.18 3.24
CA GLU A 61 16.66 23.12 3.20
C GLU A 61 16.22 21.66 3.29
N VAL A 62 15.80 21.23 4.47
CA VAL A 62 15.30 19.87 4.69
C VAL A 62 13.81 19.94 4.80
N THR A 63 13.11 19.27 3.88
CA THR A 63 11.69 19.01 4.01
C THR A 63 11.50 18.02 5.16
N GLY A 64 11.27 18.52 6.35
CA GLY A 64 10.98 17.77 7.56
C GLY A 64 9.55 17.94 8.02
N ILE A 65 9.12 17.11 8.95
CA ILE A 65 7.86 17.26 9.68
C ILE A 65 8.16 17.37 11.17
N VAL A 66 7.34 18.14 11.88
CA VAL A 66 7.42 18.22 13.35
C VAL A 66 6.37 17.26 13.91
N LEU A 67 6.81 16.29 14.73
CA LEU A 67 5.98 15.36 15.48
C LEU A 67 6.40 15.45 16.95
N ASP A 68 5.46 15.64 17.85
CA ASP A 68 5.71 15.76 19.30
C ASP A 68 6.83 16.78 19.64
N GLY A 69 6.85 17.92 18.94
CA GLY A 69 7.84 18.97 19.12
C GLY A 69 9.24 18.67 18.56
N LYS A 70 9.42 17.52 17.89
CA LYS A 70 10.69 17.10 17.30
C LYS A 70 10.63 17.13 15.77
N LEU A 71 11.72 17.57 15.15
CA LEU A 71 11.85 17.62 13.69
C LEU A 71 12.36 16.29 13.15
N TYR A 72 11.58 15.66 12.27
CA TYR A 72 11.94 14.40 11.59
C TYR A 72 12.19 14.63 10.12
N ARG A 73 13.15 13.88 9.57
CA ARG A 73 13.39 13.78 8.15
C ARG A 73 12.46 12.74 7.55
N LEU A 74 11.79 13.07 6.42
CA LEU A 74 10.99 12.10 5.67
C LEU A 74 11.88 11.26 4.75
N ARG A 75 11.58 9.97 4.66
CA ARG A 75 12.15 9.08 3.67
C ARG A 75 11.08 8.14 3.10
N ILE A 76 11.33 7.62 1.91
CA ILE A 76 10.51 6.56 1.31
C ILE A 76 11.21 5.23 1.60
N ARG A 77 10.49 4.26 2.19
CA ARG A 77 10.93 2.87 2.28
C ARG A 77 9.99 1.96 1.50
N ARG A 78 10.48 0.84 1.02
CA ARG A 78 9.64 -0.18 0.40
C ARG A 78 8.76 -0.86 1.45
N LEU A 79 7.57 -1.28 1.03
CA LEU A 79 6.73 -2.15 1.85
C LEU A 79 7.40 -3.52 1.99
N THR A 80 7.24 -4.15 3.14
CA THR A 80 7.64 -5.53 3.36
C THR A 80 6.57 -6.48 2.79
N PRO A 81 6.90 -7.76 2.49
CA PRO A 81 5.89 -8.72 2.05
C PRO A 81 4.75 -8.89 3.06
N ARG A 82 5.04 -8.89 4.36
CA ARG A 82 4.02 -8.95 5.42
C ARG A 82 3.04 -7.77 5.34
N GLU A 83 3.54 -6.56 5.13
CA GLU A 83 2.69 -5.38 4.93
C GLU A 83 1.84 -5.50 3.66
N CYS A 84 2.37 -6.09 2.58
CA CYS A 84 1.60 -6.34 1.37
C CYS A 84 0.45 -7.36 1.62
N PHE A 85 0.70 -8.43 2.37
CA PHE A 85 -0.33 -9.39 2.76
C PHE A 85 -1.43 -8.72 3.61
N ARG A 86 -1.03 -7.91 4.60
CA ARG A 86 -1.98 -7.15 5.45
C ARG A 86 -2.83 -6.16 4.64
N LEU A 87 -2.25 -5.49 3.64
CA LEU A 87 -2.98 -4.59 2.73
C LEU A 87 -4.01 -5.34 1.87
N GLN A 88 -3.78 -6.62 1.58
CA GLN A 88 -4.76 -7.49 0.93
C GLN A 88 -5.78 -8.11 1.91
N GLY A 89 -5.66 -7.81 3.20
CA GLY A 89 -6.57 -8.32 4.23
C GLY A 89 -6.27 -9.74 4.70
N PHE A 90 -5.09 -10.30 4.37
CA PHE A 90 -4.70 -11.61 4.90
C PHE A 90 -4.33 -11.51 6.39
N PRO A 91 -4.74 -12.49 7.21
CA PRO A 91 -4.31 -12.59 8.59
C PRO A 91 -2.81 -12.98 8.67
N ASP A 92 -2.14 -12.58 9.74
CA ASP A 92 -0.69 -12.80 9.89
C ASP A 92 -0.27 -14.27 9.81
N TRP A 93 -1.10 -15.19 10.29
CA TRP A 93 -0.80 -16.62 10.19
C TRP A 93 -0.69 -17.12 8.74
N ALA A 94 -1.42 -16.51 7.78
CA ALA A 94 -1.34 -16.86 6.37
C ALA A 94 0.01 -16.43 5.78
N TYR A 95 0.48 -15.23 6.16
CA TYR A 95 1.82 -14.78 5.81
C TYR A 95 2.91 -15.69 6.40
N GLU A 96 2.84 -16.03 7.68
CA GLU A 96 3.85 -16.84 8.38
C GLU A 96 3.98 -18.24 7.76
N ARG A 97 2.87 -18.87 7.37
CA ARG A 97 2.90 -20.13 6.63
C ARG A 97 3.54 -19.98 5.23
N ALA A 98 3.20 -18.91 4.51
CA ALA A 98 3.79 -18.67 3.20
C ALA A 98 5.30 -18.36 3.32
N GLU A 99 5.71 -17.58 4.31
CA GLU A 99 7.11 -17.21 4.56
C GLU A 99 7.99 -18.42 4.85
N SER A 100 7.46 -19.45 5.54
CA SER A 100 8.21 -20.66 5.88
C SER A 100 8.64 -21.49 4.67
N VAL A 101 7.98 -21.32 3.51
CA VAL A 101 8.19 -22.13 2.30
C VAL A 101 8.45 -21.32 1.04
N SER A 102 8.41 -19.99 1.13
CA SER A 102 8.49 -19.11 -0.05
C SER A 102 9.62 -18.11 0.07
N SER A 103 10.29 -17.81 -1.04
CA SER A 103 11.24 -16.71 -1.09
C SER A 103 10.53 -15.35 -0.99
N LYS A 104 11.26 -14.31 -0.57
CA LYS A 104 10.75 -12.93 -0.49
C LYS A 104 10.12 -12.46 -1.80
N SER A 105 10.73 -12.81 -2.95
CA SER A 105 10.18 -12.46 -4.27
C SER A 105 8.86 -13.17 -4.55
N GLN A 106 8.72 -14.42 -4.13
CA GLN A 106 7.47 -15.17 -4.29
C GLN A 106 6.36 -14.63 -3.40
N LEU A 107 6.68 -14.19 -2.18
CA LEU A 107 5.72 -13.53 -1.28
C LEU A 107 5.14 -12.24 -1.90
N TYR A 108 5.96 -11.40 -2.52
CA TYR A 108 5.45 -10.23 -3.26
C TYR A 108 4.53 -10.63 -4.43
N LYS A 109 4.90 -11.70 -5.18
CA LYS A 109 4.05 -12.21 -6.27
C LYS A 109 2.71 -12.73 -5.75
N GLN A 110 2.71 -13.47 -4.65
CA GLN A 110 1.49 -13.96 -4.02
C GLN A 110 0.56 -12.80 -3.60
N ALA A 111 1.09 -11.81 -2.90
CA ALA A 111 0.33 -10.64 -2.51
C ALA A 111 -0.20 -9.85 -3.71
N GLY A 112 0.61 -9.65 -4.76
CA GLY A 112 0.23 -8.88 -5.94
C GLY A 112 -0.78 -9.61 -6.86
N ASN A 113 -0.77 -10.95 -6.88
CA ASN A 113 -1.72 -11.76 -7.65
C ASN A 113 -3.00 -12.08 -6.88
N SER A 114 -3.03 -11.82 -5.57
CA SER A 114 -4.22 -12.09 -4.76
C SER A 114 -5.31 -11.05 -4.98
N VAL A 115 -6.54 -11.44 -4.68
CA VAL A 115 -7.67 -10.53 -4.56
C VAL A 115 -7.80 -10.11 -3.09
N THR A 116 -8.16 -8.86 -2.85
CA THR A 116 -8.34 -8.33 -1.49
C THR A 116 -9.44 -9.12 -0.74
N VAL A 117 -9.09 -9.74 0.37
CA VAL A 117 -9.97 -10.63 1.14
C VAL A 117 -11.27 -9.96 1.53
N THR A 118 -11.22 -8.73 2.03
CA THR A 118 -12.42 -7.96 2.44
C THR A 118 -13.39 -7.69 1.29
N VAL A 119 -12.89 -7.56 0.05
CA VAL A 119 -13.74 -7.40 -1.14
C VAL A 119 -14.47 -8.72 -1.44
N ILE A 120 -13.75 -9.85 -1.41
CA ILE A 120 -14.37 -11.17 -1.64
C ILE A 120 -15.39 -11.50 -0.54
N GLU A 121 -15.09 -11.18 0.72
CA GLU A 121 -16.04 -11.34 1.82
C GLU A 121 -17.31 -10.51 1.61
N ALA A 122 -17.19 -9.27 1.15
CA ALA A 122 -18.33 -8.41 0.88
C ALA A 122 -19.22 -8.99 -0.25
N ILE A 123 -18.60 -9.47 -1.34
CA ILE A 123 -19.30 -10.12 -2.46
C ILE A 123 -20.00 -11.41 -1.98
N ALA A 124 -19.31 -12.24 -1.19
CA ALA A 124 -19.85 -13.49 -0.69
C ALA A 124 -21.06 -13.27 0.25
N ARG A 125 -21.02 -12.20 1.07
CA ARG A 125 -22.17 -11.82 1.92
C ARG A 125 -23.37 -11.41 1.07
N GLU A 126 -23.16 -10.70 -0.02
CA GLU A 126 -24.23 -10.27 -0.92
C GLU A 126 -24.88 -11.46 -1.61
N PHE A 127 -24.10 -12.43 -2.12
CA PHE A 127 -24.65 -13.66 -2.70
C PHE A 127 -25.48 -14.44 -1.68
N ARG A 128 -25.03 -14.57 -0.44
CA ARG A 128 -25.78 -15.25 0.61
C ARG A 128 -27.11 -14.55 0.88
N ARG A 129 -27.13 -13.21 0.91
CA ARG A 129 -28.36 -12.44 1.09
C ARG A 129 -29.35 -12.70 -0.04
N MET A 130 -28.89 -12.70 -1.29
CA MET A 130 -29.73 -12.98 -2.46
C MET A 130 -30.33 -14.39 -2.40
N GLU A 131 -29.55 -15.40 -2.03
CA GLU A 131 -30.04 -16.78 -1.85
C GLU A 131 -31.08 -16.91 -0.73
N GLU A 132 -30.96 -16.13 0.33
CA GLU A 132 -31.93 -16.09 1.42
C GLU A 132 -33.25 -15.40 0.97
N GLU A 133 -33.18 -14.34 0.19
CA GLU A 133 -34.34 -13.63 -0.37
C GLU A 133 -35.12 -14.54 -1.34
N GLU A 134 -34.42 -15.24 -2.26
CA GLU A 134 -35.05 -16.20 -3.21
C GLU A 134 -35.82 -17.34 -2.49
N LYS A 135 -35.31 -17.81 -1.34
CA LYS A 135 -35.99 -18.86 -0.56
C LYS A 135 -37.23 -18.38 0.18
N HIS A 136 -37.40 -17.08 0.34
CA HIS A 136 -38.57 -16.48 1.01
C HIS A 136 -39.60 -15.90 0.07
N GLU A 137 -39.39 -15.90 -1.25
CA GLU A 137 -40.43 -15.55 -2.20
C GLU A 137 -41.46 -16.70 -2.27
N PRO A 138 -42.74 -16.43 -1.95
CA PRO A 138 -43.79 -17.44 -2.07
C PRO A 138 -43.97 -17.80 -3.55
N THR A 139 -43.81 -19.08 -3.86
CA THR A 139 -44.11 -19.65 -5.16
C THR A 139 -45.59 -19.38 -5.47
N THR A 140 -45.88 -18.47 -6.39
CA THR A 140 -47.24 -18.15 -6.90
C THR A 140 -47.68 -19.24 -7.84
#